data_e00333a015ac34a4b55e9b7967b9da5e
#
_entry.id   e00333a015ac34a4b55e9b7967b9da5e
#
_cell.length_a   1.000
_cell.length_b   1.000
_cell.length_c   1.000
_cell.angle_alpha   90.00
_cell.angle_beta   90.00
_cell.angle_gamma   90.00
#
_symmetry.space_group_name_H-M   'P 1'
#
loop_
_entity.id
_entity.type
_entity.pdbx_description
1 polymer ?
#
loop_
_entity_poly.entity_id
_entity_poly.type
_entity_poly.pdbx_seq_one_letter_code
_entity_poly.pdbx_strand_id
1 'polypeptide(L)'
;FFMKEVKIVDNFLTQEEFSNIWNYIQNMTWENQTSKGKKSIIDFLSSDVSKVEYFNHYLFEKVKDTLGINVKLSRAYFNGQWHGREGDLHTDGCDITSLIYLSQYRPEWGGFTQLFLDNDEEVIVSPHEGRMICFPGMCLHKGYSYAYQTCPMRISLAYKMFLC
;
A
#
# COMPACT_ATOMS: atom_id res chain seq x y z
N PHE A 1 8.39 0.94 -21.09
CA PHE A 1 7.15 0.28 -20.64
C PHE A 1 6.50 1.18 -19.60
N PHE A 2 5.38 1.81 -19.93
CA PHE A 2 4.56 2.51 -18.94
C PHE A 2 3.42 1.58 -18.51
N MET A 3 3.31 1.30 -17.23
CA MET A 3 2.13 0.64 -16.68
C MET A 3 0.94 1.59 -16.87
N LYS A 4 -0.08 1.15 -17.63
CA LYS A 4 -1.29 1.96 -17.90
C LYS A 4 -2.51 1.46 -17.15
N GLU A 5 -2.40 0.30 -16.51
CA GLU A 5 -3.50 -0.42 -15.88
C GLU A 5 -3.17 -0.78 -14.44
N VAL A 6 -4.19 -0.99 -13.64
CA VAL A 6 -4.04 -1.54 -12.29
C VAL A 6 -3.90 -3.05 -12.39
N LYS A 7 -2.81 -3.61 -11.89
CA LYS A 7 -2.62 -5.06 -11.73
C LYS A 7 -3.07 -5.47 -10.34
N ILE A 8 -3.96 -6.45 -10.24
CA ILE A 8 -4.44 -7.02 -8.97
C ILE A 8 -4.00 -8.48 -8.91
N VAL A 9 -3.39 -8.86 -7.79
CA VAL A 9 -2.91 -10.23 -7.55
C VAL A 9 -3.44 -10.68 -6.20
N ASP A 10 -4.41 -11.58 -6.22
CA ASP A 10 -4.94 -12.21 -5.01
C ASP A 10 -4.00 -13.29 -4.49
N ASN A 11 -4.02 -13.51 -3.18
CA ASN A 11 -3.16 -14.50 -2.50
C ASN A 11 -1.67 -14.32 -2.83
N PHE A 12 -1.23 -13.07 -2.93
CA PHE A 12 0.17 -12.76 -3.22
C PHE A 12 1.12 -13.29 -2.14
N LEU A 13 0.71 -13.22 -0.87
CA LEU A 13 1.50 -13.75 0.25
C LEU A 13 1.15 -15.20 0.54
N THR A 14 2.17 -16.02 0.81
CA THR A 14 1.99 -17.32 1.44
C THR A 14 1.61 -17.13 2.91
N GLN A 15 1.08 -18.19 3.54
CA GLN A 15 0.74 -18.16 4.98
C GLN A 15 1.97 -17.89 5.86
N GLU A 16 3.12 -18.41 5.47
CA GLU A 16 4.39 -18.19 6.17
C GLU A 16 4.84 -16.73 6.06
N GLU A 17 4.84 -16.18 4.85
CA GLU A 17 5.18 -14.75 4.62
C GLU A 17 4.25 -13.83 5.39
N PHE A 18 2.96 -14.12 5.38
CA PHE A 18 1.96 -13.35 6.13
C PHE A 18 2.26 -13.40 7.64
N SER A 19 2.55 -14.57 8.19
CA SER A 19 2.90 -14.73 9.59
C SER A 19 4.19 -13.98 9.96
N ASN A 20 5.21 -14.04 9.11
CA ASN A 20 6.47 -13.33 9.32
C ASN A 20 6.26 -11.80 9.32
N ILE A 21 5.46 -11.28 8.41
CA ILE A 21 5.12 -9.85 8.34
C ILE A 21 4.35 -9.43 9.60
N TRP A 22 3.38 -10.21 10.04
CA TRP A 22 2.61 -9.89 11.25
C TRP A 22 3.46 -9.92 12.51
N ASN A 23 4.38 -10.87 12.65
CA ASN A 23 5.35 -10.89 13.76
C ASN A 23 6.23 -9.62 13.76
N TYR A 24 6.61 -9.14 12.58
CA TYR A 24 7.34 -7.87 12.47
C TYR A 24 6.48 -6.67 12.89
N ILE A 25 5.24 -6.57 12.39
CA ILE A 25 4.31 -5.47 12.68
C ILE A 25 4.05 -5.35 14.19
N GLN A 26 3.93 -6.45 14.92
CA GLN A 26 3.68 -6.45 16.36
C GLN A 26 4.83 -5.84 17.18
N ASN A 27 6.04 -5.82 16.63
CA ASN A 27 7.25 -5.37 17.32
C ASN A 27 7.86 -4.08 16.75
N MET A 28 7.31 -3.55 15.64
CA MET A 28 7.84 -2.34 15.02
C MET A 28 7.29 -1.07 15.66
N THR A 29 8.01 0.03 15.45
CA THR A 29 7.56 1.36 15.88
C THR A 29 6.74 2.02 14.77
N TRP A 30 5.61 2.59 15.16
CA TRP A 30 4.78 3.42 14.31
C TRP A 30 5.11 4.90 14.53
N GLU A 31 5.17 5.66 13.45
CA GLU A 31 5.36 7.11 13.46
C GLU A 31 4.12 7.81 12.91
N ASN A 32 3.76 8.95 13.50
CA ASN A 32 2.71 9.80 12.95
C ASN A 32 3.17 10.42 11.64
N GLN A 33 2.32 10.38 10.62
CA GLN A 33 2.54 11.01 9.34
C GLN A 33 1.41 11.97 9.02
N THR A 34 1.76 13.12 8.45
CA THR A 34 0.82 14.08 7.89
C THR A 34 1.02 14.16 6.38
N SER A 35 -0.06 14.38 5.64
CA SER A 35 0.04 14.65 4.20
C SER A 35 0.79 15.95 3.97
N LYS A 36 2.00 15.88 3.40
CA LYS A 36 2.84 17.04 3.16
C LYS A 36 2.15 18.05 2.22
N GLY A 37 2.15 19.31 2.61
CA GLY A 37 1.71 20.43 1.77
C GLY A 37 0.20 20.68 1.72
N LYS A 38 -0.59 19.98 2.53
CA LYS A 38 -2.04 20.19 2.62
C LYS A 38 -2.48 20.56 4.03
N LYS A 39 -3.64 21.23 4.09
CA LYS A 39 -4.29 21.62 5.35
C LYS A 39 -4.92 20.42 6.10
N SER A 40 -4.61 19.19 5.70
CA SER A 40 -5.11 18.02 6.40
C SER A 40 -4.49 17.95 7.79
N ILE A 41 -5.35 17.96 8.79
CA ILE A 41 -4.99 17.73 10.20
C ILE A 41 -5.13 16.24 10.56
N ILE A 42 -5.42 15.38 9.57
CA ILE A 42 -5.66 13.97 9.78
C ILE A 42 -4.36 13.23 9.60
N ASP A 43 -3.85 12.70 10.70
CA ASP A 43 -2.64 11.90 10.72
C ASP A 43 -2.97 10.43 10.50
N PHE A 44 -2.10 9.74 9.80
CA PHE A 44 -2.05 8.28 9.73
C PHE A 44 -0.71 7.78 10.27
N LEU A 45 -0.59 6.50 10.50
CA LEU A 45 0.65 5.90 10.99
C LEU A 45 1.49 5.36 9.83
N SER A 46 2.80 5.46 9.96
CA SER A 46 3.74 4.89 8.99
C SER A 46 4.95 4.28 9.71
N SER A 47 5.58 3.29 9.10
CA SER A 47 6.85 2.73 9.55
C SER A 47 7.71 2.41 8.33
N ASP A 48 8.87 3.07 8.21
CA ASP A 48 9.79 2.87 7.09
C ASP A 48 10.59 1.57 7.27
N VAL A 49 10.55 0.71 6.27
CA VAL A 49 11.24 -0.58 6.24
C VAL A 49 12.20 -0.71 5.06
N SER A 50 12.53 0.40 4.42
CA SER A 50 13.42 0.43 3.24
C SER A 50 14.82 -0.13 3.51
N LYS A 51 15.24 -0.23 4.78
CA LYS A 51 16.54 -0.79 5.20
C LYS A 51 16.43 -2.17 5.84
N VAL A 52 15.24 -2.73 5.95
CA VAL A 52 15.02 -4.06 6.53
C VAL A 52 15.11 -5.10 5.42
N GLU A 53 16.11 -5.99 5.51
CA GLU A 53 16.48 -6.94 4.45
C GLU A 53 15.31 -7.80 3.96
N TYR A 54 14.45 -8.26 4.87
CA TYR A 54 13.27 -9.03 4.50
C TYR A 54 12.34 -8.27 3.53
N PHE A 55 12.16 -6.96 3.73
CA PHE A 55 11.26 -6.15 2.89
C PHE A 55 11.94 -5.55 1.67
N ASN A 56 13.20 -5.09 1.80
CA ASN A 56 13.89 -4.42 0.70
C ASN A 56 14.58 -5.37 -0.26
N HIS A 57 14.72 -6.65 0.10
CA HIS A 57 15.31 -7.67 -0.75
C HIS A 57 14.34 -8.83 -0.98
N TYR A 58 14.11 -9.71 0.01
CA TYR A 58 13.32 -10.94 -0.21
C TYR A 58 11.92 -10.67 -0.78
N LEU A 59 11.10 -9.87 -0.09
CA LEU A 59 9.73 -9.60 -0.52
C LEU A 59 9.69 -8.68 -1.75
N PHE A 60 10.65 -7.77 -1.87
CA PHE A 60 10.75 -6.89 -3.03
C PHE A 60 11.10 -7.66 -4.31
N GLU A 61 12.00 -8.65 -4.27
CA GLU A 61 12.26 -9.51 -5.44
C GLU A 61 10.99 -10.26 -5.87
N LYS A 62 10.19 -10.77 -4.92
CA LYS A 62 8.90 -11.37 -5.24
C LYS A 62 7.92 -10.39 -5.92
N VAL A 63 7.91 -9.12 -5.50
CA VAL A 63 7.13 -8.07 -6.19
C VAL A 63 7.63 -7.88 -7.63
N LYS A 64 8.94 -7.77 -7.84
CA LYS A 64 9.56 -7.63 -9.17
C LYS A 64 9.22 -8.81 -10.09
N ASP A 65 9.38 -10.03 -9.60
CA ASP A 65 9.09 -11.25 -10.35
C ASP A 65 7.61 -11.31 -10.76
N THR A 66 6.71 -10.92 -9.86
CA THR A 66 5.27 -10.87 -10.12
C THR A 66 4.91 -9.80 -11.15
N LEU A 67 5.62 -8.68 -11.15
CA LEU A 67 5.43 -7.62 -12.16
C LEU A 67 6.04 -7.99 -13.51
N GLY A 68 7.10 -8.77 -13.53
CA GLY A 68 7.86 -9.13 -14.74
C GLY A 68 8.57 -7.94 -15.38
N ILE A 69 8.92 -6.92 -14.60
CA ILE A 69 9.57 -5.69 -15.05
C ILE A 69 10.82 -5.38 -14.23
N ASN A 70 11.76 -4.70 -14.84
CA ASN A 70 12.99 -4.29 -14.15
C ASN A 70 12.76 -2.94 -13.44
N VAL A 71 12.73 -2.99 -12.12
CA VAL A 71 12.51 -1.82 -11.26
C VAL A 71 13.52 -1.79 -10.11
N LYS A 72 13.82 -0.59 -9.64
CA LYS A 72 14.59 -0.35 -8.42
C LYS A 72 13.69 0.20 -7.32
N LEU A 73 13.95 -0.24 -6.10
CA LEU A 73 13.27 0.26 -4.91
C LEU A 73 13.67 1.70 -4.63
N SER A 74 12.68 2.56 -4.44
CA SER A 74 12.86 3.89 -3.88
C SER A 74 12.55 3.91 -2.39
N ARG A 75 11.41 3.33 -2.01
CA ARG A 75 10.96 3.28 -0.62
C ARG A 75 10.04 2.09 -0.37
N ALA A 76 10.19 1.47 0.82
CA ALA A 76 9.24 0.49 1.35
C ALA A 76 8.79 0.92 2.74
N TYR A 77 7.48 0.92 2.99
CA TYR A 77 6.93 1.36 4.27
C TYR A 77 5.54 0.80 4.54
N PHE A 78 5.22 0.61 5.81
CA PHE A 78 3.86 0.32 6.25
C PHE A 78 3.06 1.60 6.41
N ASN A 79 1.79 1.54 6.04
CA ASN A 79 0.76 2.51 6.40
C ASN A 79 -0.24 1.85 7.35
N GLY A 80 -0.59 2.57 8.41
CA GLY A 80 -1.63 2.19 9.37
C GLY A 80 -2.69 3.28 9.47
N GLN A 81 -3.94 2.93 9.20
CA GLN A 81 -5.06 3.87 9.17
C GLN A 81 -6.15 3.41 10.12
N TRP A 82 -6.39 4.18 11.17
CA TRP A 82 -7.57 4.05 12.02
C TRP A 82 -8.78 4.73 11.39
N HIS A 83 -9.97 4.41 11.85
CA HIS A 83 -11.19 5.09 11.44
C HIS A 83 -11.03 6.63 11.47
N GLY A 84 -11.37 7.28 10.35
CA GLY A 84 -11.21 8.72 10.16
C GLY A 84 -9.76 9.23 10.04
N ARG A 85 -8.76 8.33 10.03
CA ARG A 85 -7.34 8.66 9.88
C ARG A 85 -6.83 8.15 8.54
N GLU A 86 -6.90 8.99 7.54
CA GLU A 86 -6.53 8.65 6.17
C GLU A 86 -5.81 9.80 5.49
N GLY A 87 -4.98 9.48 4.49
CA GLY A 87 -4.31 10.49 3.67
C GLY A 87 -5.26 11.18 2.71
N ASP A 88 -4.79 12.28 2.15
CA ASP A 88 -5.50 12.99 1.07
C ASP A 88 -5.32 12.29 -0.27
N LEU A 89 -6.10 12.72 -1.26
CA LEU A 89 -5.91 12.36 -2.65
C LEU A 89 -4.55 12.89 -3.13
N HIS A 90 -3.69 12.03 -3.68
CA HIS A 90 -2.30 12.37 -4.03
C HIS A 90 -1.73 11.47 -5.13
N THR A 91 -0.56 11.84 -5.61
CA THR A 91 0.32 10.98 -6.42
C THR A 91 1.59 10.65 -5.63
N ASP A 92 2.24 9.54 -5.96
CA ASP A 92 3.42 9.07 -5.22
C ASP A 92 4.76 9.63 -5.70
N GLY A 93 4.78 10.23 -6.88
CA GLY A 93 6.01 10.80 -7.45
C GLY A 93 7.07 9.75 -7.81
N CYS A 94 6.65 8.54 -8.17
CA CYS A 94 7.47 7.44 -8.66
C CYS A 94 6.82 6.83 -9.91
N ASP A 95 7.49 5.88 -10.56
CA ASP A 95 6.92 5.28 -11.78
C ASP A 95 5.84 4.25 -11.45
N ILE A 96 6.06 3.45 -10.41
CA ILE A 96 5.15 2.39 -10.00
C ILE A 96 5.01 2.34 -8.48
N THR A 97 3.78 2.23 -8.01
CA THR A 97 3.46 1.92 -6.62
C THR A 97 2.83 0.53 -6.53
N SER A 98 3.28 -0.25 -5.55
CA SER A 98 2.64 -1.51 -5.17
C SER A 98 2.16 -1.43 -3.73
N LEU A 99 0.93 -1.90 -3.47
CA LEU A 99 0.37 -2.03 -2.12
C LEU A 99 0.04 -3.49 -1.86
N ILE A 100 0.44 -3.99 -0.70
CA ILE A 100 0.05 -5.31 -0.18
C ILE A 100 -0.82 -5.10 1.05
N TYR A 101 -2.07 -5.56 1.00
CA TYR A 101 -3.01 -5.40 2.10
C TYR A 101 -2.83 -6.51 3.14
N LEU A 102 -2.79 -6.12 4.40
CA LEU A 102 -2.39 -6.99 5.51
C LEU A 102 -3.46 -7.15 6.59
N SER A 103 -4.45 -6.26 6.62
CA SER A 103 -5.49 -6.29 7.63
C SER A 103 -6.64 -7.20 7.23
N GLN A 104 -7.27 -7.81 8.21
CA GLN A 104 -8.56 -8.45 8.03
C GLN A 104 -9.53 -7.49 7.34
N TYR A 105 -10.31 -8.01 6.41
CA TYR A 105 -11.27 -7.25 5.63
C TYR A 105 -12.66 -7.88 5.65
N ARG A 106 -13.67 -7.02 5.69
CA ARG A 106 -15.07 -7.37 5.43
C ARG A 106 -15.68 -6.34 4.49
N PRO A 107 -16.54 -6.72 3.54
CA PRO A 107 -17.12 -5.80 2.56
C PRO A 107 -17.80 -4.58 3.18
N GLU A 108 -18.50 -4.76 4.29
CA GLU A 108 -19.22 -3.71 5.02
C GLU A 108 -18.29 -2.69 5.72
N TRP A 109 -16.99 -2.98 5.82
CA TRP A 109 -16.03 -2.08 6.46
C TRP A 109 -15.50 -0.99 5.52
N GLY A 110 -15.67 -1.11 4.22
CA GLY A 110 -15.09 -0.19 3.25
C GLY A 110 -13.56 -0.28 3.22
N GLY A 111 -12.86 0.85 3.33
CA GLY A 111 -11.39 0.87 3.39
C GLY A 111 -10.69 0.61 2.06
N PHE A 112 -11.38 0.82 0.95
CA PHE A 112 -10.85 0.60 -0.40
C PHE A 112 -9.74 1.59 -0.77
N THR A 113 -9.01 1.27 -1.83
CA THR A 113 -8.13 2.19 -2.54
C THR A 113 -8.81 2.64 -3.82
N GLN A 114 -8.96 3.94 -3.99
CA GLN A 114 -9.52 4.58 -5.17
C GLN A 114 -8.39 5.13 -6.03
N LEU A 115 -8.45 4.87 -7.33
CA LEU A 115 -7.43 5.23 -8.32
C LEU A 115 -8.12 5.91 -9.50
N PHE A 116 -7.53 7.00 -9.98
CA PHE A 116 -7.99 7.73 -11.17
C PHE A 116 -6.93 7.60 -12.26
N LEU A 117 -7.21 6.82 -13.29
CA LEU A 117 -6.30 6.57 -14.40
C LEU A 117 -6.39 7.69 -15.45
N ASP A 118 -5.36 7.81 -16.31
CA ASP A 118 -5.24 8.89 -17.31
C ASP A 118 -6.37 8.91 -18.36
N ASN A 119 -7.12 7.83 -18.50
CA ASN A 119 -8.24 7.71 -19.43
C ASN A 119 -9.61 8.06 -18.81
N ASP A 120 -9.62 8.81 -17.70
CA ASP A 120 -10.81 9.11 -16.90
C ASP A 120 -11.49 7.87 -16.28
N GLU A 121 -10.80 6.76 -16.26
CA GLU A 121 -11.27 5.52 -15.60
C GLU A 121 -11.02 5.60 -14.10
N GLU A 122 -12.06 5.32 -13.33
CA GLU A 122 -11.98 5.18 -11.89
C GLU A 122 -11.94 3.69 -11.51
N VAL A 123 -10.93 3.30 -10.74
CA VAL A 123 -10.77 1.94 -10.25
C VAL A 123 -10.83 1.93 -8.72
N ILE A 124 -11.73 1.11 -8.18
CA ILE A 124 -11.91 0.92 -6.73
C ILE A 124 -11.47 -0.48 -6.37
N VAL A 125 -10.48 -0.60 -5.47
CA VAL A 125 -9.94 -1.89 -5.06
C VAL A 125 -10.17 -2.12 -3.57
N SER A 126 -10.87 -3.22 -3.26
CA SER A 126 -11.09 -3.66 -1.88
C SER A 126 -9.82 -4.26 -1.28
N PRO A 127 -9.49 -3.96 -0.01
CA PRO A 127 -8.23 -4.35 0.63
C PRO A 127 -8.27 -5.78 1.20
N HIS A 128 -8.51 -6.77 0.34
CA HIS A 128 -8.48 -8.17 0.75
C HIS A 128 -7.11 -8.54 1.32
N GLU A 129 -7.10 -9.22 2.43
CA GLU A 129 -5.89 -9.70 3.10
C GLU A 129 -5.02 -10.55 2.15
N GLY A 130 -3.74 -10.24 2.07
CA GLY A 130 -2.79 -10.90 1.17
C GLY A 130 -2.89 -10.51 -0.31
N ARG A 131 -3.80 -9.60 -0.68
CA ARG A 131 -3.88 -9.04 -2.03
C ARG A 131 -2.77 -8.02 -2.26
N MET A 132 -2.12 -8.11 -3.41
CA MET A 132 -1.24 -7.06 -3.92
C MET A 132 -1.93 -6.31 -5.06
N ILE A 133 -1.80 -4.99 -5.08
CA ILE A 133 -2.12 -4.17 -6.25
C ILE A 133 -0.89 -3.41 -6.71
N CYS A 134 -0.78 -3.19 -8.02
CA CYS A 134 0.23 -2.31 -8.60
C CYS A 134 -0.42 -1.34 -9.56
N PHE A 135 0.04 -0.10 -9.57
CA PHE A 135 -0.50 0.97 -10.39
C PHE A 135 0.58 2.03 -10.71
N PRO A 136 0.37 2.87 -11.73
CA PRO A 136 1.26 3.99 -12.02
C PRO A 136 1.41 4.90 -10.80
N GLY A 137 2.63 5.17 -10.35
CA GLY A 137 2.85 6.02 -9.17
C GLY A 137 2.40 7.47 -9.35
N MET A 138 2.27 7.92 -10.60
CA MET A 138 1.70 9.24 -10.94
C MET A 138 0.16 9.24 -11.01
N CYS A 139 -0.48 8.09 -10.90
CA CYS A 139 -1.93 7.97 -10.79
C CYS A 139 -2.43 8.67 -9.52
N LEU A 140 -3.42 9.54 -9.67
CA LEU A 140 -4.07 10.19 -8.54
C LEU A 140 -4.86 9.15 -7.76
N HIS A 141 -4.58 9.00 -6.46
CA HIS A 141 -5.20 7.94 -5.66
C HIS A 141 -5.38 8.32 -4.19
N LYS A 142 -6.24 7.55 -3.52
CA LYS A 142 -6.49 7.66 -2.09
C LYS A 142 -6.80 6.29 -1.48
N GLY A 143 -6.18 6.00 -0.34
CA GLY A 143 -6.56 4.88 0.53
C GLY A 143 -7.50 5.36 1.63
N TYR A 144 -8.69 4.81 1.68
CA TYR A 144 -9.68 5.11 2.72
C TYR A 144 -9.45 4.26 3.97
N SER A 145 -9.73 4.81 5.14
CA SER A 145 -9.79 4.06 6.38
C SER A 145 -11.07 3.20 6.45
N TYR A 146 -11.11 2.24 7.35
CA TYR A 146 -12.36 1.52 7.61
C TYR A 146 -13.44 2.44 8.19
N ALA A 147 -14.69 2.13 7.86
CA ALA A 147 -15.85 3.00 8.14
C ALA A 147 -16.27 3.07 9.62
N TYR A 148 -15.86 2.10 10.44
CA TYR A 148 -16.31 2.02 11.83
C TYR A 148 -15.14 2.06 12.81
N GLN A 149 -15.35 2.70 13.97
CA GLN A 149 -14.37 2.78 15.06
C GLN A 149 -13.99 1.41 15.67
N THR A 150 -14.88 0.44 15.53
CA THR A 150 -14.69 -0.93 16.02
C THR A 150 -13.88 -1.81 15.07
N CYS A 151 -13.60 -1.33 13.86
CA CYS A 151 -12.74 -2.03 12.91
C CYS A 151 -11.28 -2.05 13.39
N PRO A 152 -10.51 -3.07 13.01
CA PRO A 152 -9.06 -3.05 13.23
C PRO A 152 -8.40 -1.93 12.44
N MET A 153 -7.16 -1.62 12.75
CA MET A 153 -6.35 -0.72 11.93
C MET A 153 -6.18 -1.31 10.52
N ARG A 154 -6.46 -0.51 9.49
CA ARG A 154 -6.18 -0.90 8.11
C ARG A 154 -4.69 -0.74 7.86
N ILE A 155 -4.01 -1.86 7.58
CA ILE A 155 -2.56 -1.90 7.36
C ILE A 155 -2.28 -2.31 5.93
N SER A 156 -1.37 -1.59 5.27
CA SER A 156 -0.80 -1.95 3.98
C SER A 156 0.71 -1.75 3.98
N LEU A 157 1.42 -2.60 3.23
CA LEU A 157 2.84 -2.42 2.91
C LEU A 157 2.93 -1.81 1.51
N ALA A 158 3.57 -0.66 1.41
CA ALA A 158 3.75 0.08 0.16
C ALA A 158 5.19 -0.03 -0.35
N TYR A 159 5.34 -0.22 -1.66
CA TYR A 159 6.59 -0.16 -2.40
C TYR A 159 6.51 0.96 -3.44
N LYS A 160 7.40 1.95 -3.35
CA LYS A 160 7.60 2.96 -4.39
C LYS A 160 8.81 2.59 -5.24
N MET A 161 8.65 2.56 -6.55
CA MET A 161 9.62 2.00 -7.48
C MET A 161 9.82 2.91 -8.69
N PHE A 162 11.06 2.91 -9.21
CA PHE A 162 11.41 3.51 -10.49
C PHE A 162 11.80 2.43 -11.50
N LEU A 163 11.44 2.64 -12.75
CA LEU A 163 11.92 1.82 -13.87
C LEU A 163 13.45 1.94 -14.03
N CYS A 164 14.11 0.84 -14.39
CA CYS A 164 15.55 0.81 -14.68
C CYS A 164 15.84 1.09 -16.14
#